data_a1fa36364ec07d1535fce1b77cf0d321
#
_entry.id   a1fa36364ec07d1535fce1b77cf0d321
#
_cell.length_a   1.000
_cell.length_b   1.000
_cell.length_c   1.000
_cell.angle_alpha   90.00
_cell.angle_beta   90.00
_cell.angle_gamma   90.00
#
_symmetry.space_group_name_H-M   'P 1'
#
loop_
_entity.id
_entity.type
_entity.pdbx_description
1 polymer ?
#
loop_
_entity_poly.entity_id
_entity_poly.type
_entity_poly.pdbx_seq_one_letter_code
_entity_poly.pdbx_strand_id
1 'polypeptide(L)'
;ESKSLIPATSVKGAISHRTAYHWNRFTKHFVDNAEAIASDRNKACLDIFGTTLDEGDIKPSRGKAIFSDVFIENTDSKVLPHIRVDKFTGGVMDGALFQEKVSTAENQELVEEIWVEKEALQDEDVRKAFEKALQDICDGLLPLGGGTNRGNGIFIGTLNIQE
;
A
#
# COMPACT_ATOMS: atom_id res chain seq x y z
N GLU A 1 26.24 -5.87 -9.11
CA GLU A 1 25.45 -4.98 -8.23
C GLU A 1 24.08 -5.59 -8.07
N SER A 2 23.65 -5.75 -6.82
CA SER A 2 22.34 -6.31 -6.48
C SER A 2 21.29 -5.19 -6.53
N LYS A 3 20.18 -5.43 -7.23
CA LYS A 3 19.05 -4.50 -7.30
C LYS A 3 17.80 -5.17 -6.75
N SER A 4 17.01 -4.44 -6.03
CA SER A 4 15.67 -4.85 -5.60
C SER A 4 14.62 -3.99 -6.29
N LEU A 5 13.43 -4.54 -6.47
CA LEU A 5 12.31 -3.86 -7.12
C LEU A 5 11.15 -3.73 -6.15
N ILE A 6 10.59 -2.53 -6.07
CA ILE A 6 9.25 -2.31 -5.54
C ILE A 6 8.31 -2.19 -6.75
N PRO A 7 7.50 -3.21 -7.05
CA PRO A 7 6.65 -3.16 -8.23
C PRO A 7 5.54 -2.12 -8.08
N ALA A 8 5.27 -1.36 -9.14
CA ALA A 8 4.13 -0.43 -9.25
C ALA A 8 2.81 -1.06 -8.82
N THR A 9 2.60 -2.33 -9.14
CA THR A 9 1.38 -3.07 -8.78
C THR A 9 1.23 -3.25 -7.26
N SER A 10 2.33 -3.42 -6.52
CA SER A 10 2.31 -3.54 -5.06
C SER A 10 1.96 -2.20 -4.41
N VAL A 11 2.55 -1.11 -4.89
CA VAL A 11 2.26 0.25 -4.44
C VAL A 11 0.81 0.60 -4.75
N LYS A 12 0.38 0.40 -6.00
CA LYS A 12 -1.00 0.64 -6.44
C LYS A 12 -2.01 -0.10 -5.58
N GLY A 13 -1.78 -1.39 -5.28
CA GLY A 13 -2.67 -2.20 -4.46
C GLY A 13 -2.80 -1.65 -3.03
N ALA A 14 -1.69 -1.31 -2.39
CA ALA A 14 -1.67 -0.75 -1.04
C ALA A 14 -2.39 0.61 -1.00
N ILE A 15 -2.10 1.50 -1.95
CA ILE A 15 -2.73 2.82 -2.04
C ILE A 15 -4.23 2.70 -2.31
N SER A 16 -4.66 1.77 -3.19
CA SER A 16 -6.07 1.56 -3.48
C SER A 16 -6.87 1.19 -2.22
N HIS A 17 -6.38 0.23 -1.44
CA HIS A 17 -7.01 -0.14 -0.18
C HIS A 17 -7.03 1.01 0.84
N ARG A 18 -5.94 1.77 0.92
CA ARG A 18 -5.85 2.90 1.84
C ARG A 18 -6.74 4.07 1.41
N THR A 19 -6.89 4.28 0.10
CA THR A 19 -7.83 5.26 -0.46
C THR A 19 -9.28 4.90 -0.12
N ALA A 20 -9.66 3.62 -0.27
CA ALA A 20 -10.99 3.16 0.14
C ALA A 20 -11.26 3.40 1.63
N TYR A 21 -10.28 3.12 2.48
CA TYR A 21 -10.36 3.39 3.92
C TYR A 21 -10.63 4.87 4.21
N HIS A 22 -9.86 5.77 3.61
CA HIS A 22 -10.03 7.21 3.84
C HIS A 22 -11.33 7.74 3.27
N TRP A 23 -11.74 7.29 2.08
CA TRP A 23 -13.00 7.68 1.49
C TRP A 23 -14.18 7.25 2.36
N ASN A 24 -14.21 6.00 2.81
CA ASN A 24 -15.22 5.51 3.75
C ASN A 24 -15.26 6.37 5.02
N ARG A 25 -14.08 6.74 5.54
CA ARG A 25 -13.99 7.59 6.73
C ARG A 25 -14.55 9.00 6.50
N PHE A 26 -14.24 9.63 5.37
CA PHE A 26 -14.71 10.98 5.06
C PHE A 26 -16.20 11.02 4.77
N THR A 27 -16.73 10.00 4.12
CA THR A 27 -18.15 9.86 3.79
C THR A 27 -18.96 9.17 4.88
N LYS A 28 -18.33 8.86 6.04
CA LYS A 28 -18.96 8.27 7.23
C LYS A 28 -19.54 6.86 7.02
N HIS A 29 -18.96 6.09 6.11
CA HIS A 29 -19.27 4.67 5.94
C HIS A 29 -18.37 3.83 6.86
N PHE A 30 -18.84 3.48 8.04
CA PHE A 30 -18.05 2.79 9.05
C PHE A 30 -18.31 1.29 9.07
N VAL A 31 -17.26 0.51 9.37
CA VAL A 31 -17.32 -0.95 9.45
C VAL A 31 -18.31 -1.42 10.53
N ASP A 32 -18.38 -0.71 11.65
CA ASP A 32 -19.26 -1.05 12.78
C ASP A 32 -20.74 -1.09 12.41
N ASN A 33 -21.13 -0.34 11.38
CA ASN A 33 -22.51 -0.32 10.87
C ASN A 33 -22.70 -1.21 9.64
N ALA A 34 -21.71 -2.01 9.27
CA ALA A 34 -21.65 -2.76 8.01
C ALA A 34 -21.84 -1.88 6.75
N GLU A 35 -21.51 -0.60 6.86
CA GLU A 35 -21.65 0.40 5.79
C GLU A 35 -20.34 0.62 5.01
N ALA A 36 -19.22 0.06 5.47
CA ALA A 36 -17.94 0.21 4.80
C ALA A 36 -17.99 -0.44 3.40
N ILE A 37 -17.65 0.35 2.40
CA ILE A 37 -17.70 -0.06 1.01
C ILE A 37 -16.32 -0.65 0.64
N ALA A 38 -16.30 -1.89 0.16
CA ALA A 38 -15.08 -2.57 -0.28
C ALA A 38 -14.43 -1.85 -1.48
N SER A 39 -13.13 -2.02 -1.66
CA SER A 39 -12.35 -1.29 -2.68
C SER A 39 -12.88 -1.49 -4.10
N ASP A 40 -13.39 -2.65 -4.43
CA ASP A 40 -13.94 -2.99 -5.75
C ASP A 40 -15.29 -2.31 -6.06
N ARG A 41 -15.96 -1.76 -5.05
CA ARG A 41 -17.23 -1.04 -5.13
C ARG A 41 -17.13 0.39 -4.64
N ASN A 42 -15.99 0.79 -4.12
CA ASN A 42 -15.74 2.10 -3.55
C ASN A 42 -15.57 3.15 -4.64
N LYS A 43 -16.34 4.24 -4.57
CA LYS A 43 -16.31 5.30 -5.58
C LYS A 43 -14.89 5.82 -5.87
N ALA A 44 -14.11 6.11 -4.84
CA ALA A 44 -12.76 6.62 -5.03
C ALA A 44 -11.86 5.60 -5.74
N CYS A 45 -12.02 4.31 -5.43
CA CYS A 45 -11.27 3.28 -6.11
C CYS A 45 -11.72 3.09 -7.55
N LEU A 46 -13.02 3.12 -7.82
CA LEU A 46 -13.56 3.01 -9.18
C LEU A 46 -13.08 4.17 -10.06
N ASP A 47 -13.12 5.41 -9.54
CA ASP A 47 -12.74 6.61 -10.27
C ASP A 47 -11.24 6.65 -10.61
N ILE A 48 -10.38 6.20 -9.69
CA ILE A 48 -8.91 6.30 -9.83
C ILE A 48 -8.29 5.02 -10.39
N PHE A 49 -8.65 3.85 -9.85
CA PHE A 49 -7.98 2.59 -10.15
C PHE A 49 -8.71 1.73 -11.15
N GLY A 50 -9.98 2.06 -11.44
CA GLY A 50 -10.85 1.27 -12.31
C GLY A 50 -11.30 -0.04 -11.67
N THR A 51 -12.05 -0.82 -12.41
CA THR A 51 -12.54 -2.13 -11.97
C THR A 51 -12.78 -3.08 -13.14
N THR A 52 -12.70 -4.38 -12.87
CA THR A 52 -13.15 -5.44 -13.77
C THR A 52 -14.54 -5.94 -13.43
N LEU A 53 -15.15 -5.43 -12.35
CA LEU A 53 -16.46 -5.84 -11.90
C LEU A 53 -17.55 -5.36 -12.87
N ASP A 54 -18.48 -6.27 -13.20
CA ASP A 54 -19.68 -5.99 -13.99
C ASP A 54 -20.91 -6.48 -13.20
N GLU A 55 -21.38 -5.62 -12.29
CA GLU A 55 -22.52 -5.91 -11.40
C GLU A 55 -23.38 -4.67 -11.21
N GLY A 56 -24.68 -4.78 -11.45
CA GLY A 56 -25.62 -3.68 -11.28
C GLY A 56 -25.22 -2.45 -12.10
N ASP A 57 -25.01 -1.34 -11.43
CA ASP A 57 -24.60 -0.06 -12.06
C ASP A 57 -23.07 0.05 -12.25
N ILE A 58 -22.29 -0.88 -11.67
CA ILE A 58 -20.83 -0.89 -11.80
C ILE A 58 -20.47 -1.59 -13.11
N LYS A 59 -19.73 -0.86 -13.95
CA LYS A 59 -19.24 -1.39 -15.24
C LYS A 59 -17.72 -1.43 -15.26
N PRO A 60 -17.13 -2.41 -15.96
CA PRO A 60 -15.67 -2.46 -16.11
C PRO A 60 -15.13 -1.15 -16.65
N SER A 61 -14.08 -0.66 -16.01
CA SER A 61 -13.44 0.59 -16.37
C SER A 61 -11.94 0.52 -16.19
N ARG A 62 -11.20 1.19 -17.08
CA ARG A 62 -9.75 1.32 -16.98
C ARG A 62 -9.38 2.26 -15.83
N GLY A 63 -8.32 1.89 -15.10
CA GLY A 63 -7.72 2.80 -14.13
C GLY A 63 -7.14 4.05 -14.79
N LYS A 64 -7.30 5.19 -14.13
CA LYS A 64 -6.82 6.52 -14.55
C LYS A 64 -5.55 6.94 -13.83
N ALA A 65 -5.00 6.08 -12.97
CA ALA A 65 -3.73 6.28 -12.29
C ALA A 65 -2.68 5.30 -12.80
N ILE A 66 -1.49 5.83 -13.11
CA ILE A 66 -0.30 5.10 -13.55
C ILE A 66 0.77 5.27 -12.50
N PHE A 67 1.38 4.17 -12.08
CA PHE A 67 2.43 4.10 -11.07
C PHE A 67 3.72 3.65 -11.72
N SER A 68 4.85 4.22 -11.31
CA SER A 68 6.17 3.76 -11.73
C SER A 68 6.67 2.58 -10.89
N ASP A 69 7.55 1.76 -11.46
CA ASP A 69 8.34 0.83 -10.67
C ASP A 69 9.49 1.58 -9.98
N VAL A 70 9.80 1.22 -8.73
CA VAL A 70 10.92 1.81 -8.00
C VAL A 70 12.04 0.79 -7.85
N PHE A 71 13.22 1.14 -8.34
CA PHE A 71 14.42 0.31 -8.23
C PHE A 71 15.28 0.78 -7.06
N ILE A 72 15.63 -0.16 -6.19
CA ILE A 72 16.55 0.05 -5.08
C ILE A 72 17.90 -0.53 -5.51
N GLU A 73 18.91 0.30 -5.64
CA GLU A 73 20.24 -0.10 -6.05
C GLU A 73 21.09 -0.51 -4.84
N ASN A 74 22.16 -1.27 -5.10
CA ASN A 74 23.14 -1.68 -4.07
C ASN A 74 22.48 -2.27 -2.81
N THR A 75 21.52 -3.19 -3.03
CA THR A 75 20.86 -3.86 -1.93
C THR A 75 21.74 -4.99 -1.37
N ASP A 76 21.89 -4.99 -0.05
CA ASP A 76 22.41 -6.13 0.69
C ASP A 76 21.26 -7.05 1.10
N SER A 77 21.58 -8.32 1.34
CA SER A 77 20.60 -9.25 1.87
C SER A 77 21.07 -9.81 3.22
N LYS A 78 20.18 -9.70 4.20
CA LYS A 78 20.39 -10.32 5.52
C LYS A 78 19.42 -11.46 5.70
N VAL A 79 19.92 -12.58 6.23
CA VAL A 79 19.09 -13.71 6.65
C VAL A 79 18.84 -13.56 8.15
N LEU A 80 17.57 -13.40 8.51
CA LEU A 80 17.12 -13.25 9.88
C LEU A 80 16.49 -14.57 10.33
N PRO A 81 17.10 -15.29 11.30
CA PRO A 81 16.46 -16.45 11.88
C PRO A 81 15.39 -16.02 12.89
N HIS A 82 14.24 -16.65 12.82
CA HIS A 82 13.12 -16.44 13.72
C HIS A 82 12.77 -17.74 14.42
N ILE A 83 12.45 -17.64 15.71
CA ILE A 83 11.94 -18.73 16.52
C ILE A 83 10.58 -18.34 17.09
N ARG A 84 9.72 -19.32 17.28
CA ARG A 84 8.50 -19.13 18.03
C ARG A 84 8.68 -19.66 19.45
N VAL A 85 8.40 -18.81 20.42
CA VAL A 85 8.50 -19.13 21.84
C VAL A 85 7.10 -19.38 22.40
N ASP A 86 6.93 -20.46 23.11
CA ASP A 86 5.70 -20.72 23.85
C ASP A 86 5.58 -19.74 25.01
N LYS A 87 4.45 -19.04 25.09
CA LYS A 87 4.24 -17.99 26.09
C LYS A 87 4.10 -18.49 27.54
N PHE A 88 3.82 -19.77 27.75
CA PHE A 88 3.63 -20.34 29.08
C PHE A 88 4.92 -20.97 29.63
N THR A 89 5.63 -21.72 28.78
CA THR A 89 6.84 -22.42 29.16
C THR A 89 8.11 -21.61 28.94
N GLY A 90 8.07 -20.58 28.08
CA GLY A 90 9.26 -19.85 27.63
C GLY A 90 10.18 -20.66 26.74
N GLY A 91 9.83 -21.91 26.41
CA GLY A 91 10.60 -22.81 25.56
C GLY A 91 10.36 -22.54 24.07
N VAL A 92 11.32 -22.93 23.24
CA VAL A 92 11.18 -22.91 21.79
C VAL A 92 10.21 -24.00 21.35
N MET A 93 9.26 -23.64 20.49
CA MET A 93 8.33 -24.62 19.92
C MET A 93 9.04 -25.43 18.82
N ASP A 94 8.89 -26.77 18.87
CA ASP A 94 9.45 -27.67 17.86
C ASP A 94 8.87 -27.33 16.46
N GLY A 95 9.75 -27.35 15.45
CA GLY A 95 9.40 -27.04 14.06
C GLY A 95 9.09 -25.58 13.77
N ALA A 96 9.29 -24.68 14.73
CA ALA A 96 8.97 -23.26 14.62
C ALA A 96 10.19 -22.36 14.31
N LEU A 97 11.30 -22.95 13.87
CA LEU A 97 12.43 -22.21 13.32
C LEU A 97 12.16 -21.90 11.84
N PHE A 98 12.17 -20.64 11.48
CA PHE A 98 12.13 -20.23 10.08
C PHE A 98 13.15 -19.10 9.84
N GLN A 99 13.52 -18.92 8.59
CA GLN A 99 14.43 -17.87 8.18
C GLN A 99 13.73 -16.94 7.21
N GLU A 100 13.98 -15.66 7.36
CA GLU A 100 13.53 -14.64 6.43
C GLU A 100 14.75 -13.98 5.80
N LYS A 101 14.75 -13.87 4.47
CA LYS A 101 15.77 -13.12 3.75
C LYS A 101 15.18 -11.75 3.43
N VAL A 102 15.74 -10.71 4.03
CA VAL A 102 15.34 -9.32 3.80
C VAL A 102 16.38 -8.61 2.97
N SER A 103 15.94 -7.74 2.05
CA SER A 103 16.80 -6.82 1.34
C SER A 103 16.90 -5.52 2.14
N THR A 104 18.12 -5.04 2.32
CA THR A 104 18.40 -3.78 3.01
C THR A 104 19.15 -2.85 2.07
N ALA A 105 18.81 -1.58 2.10
CA ALA A 105 19.57 -0.51 1.46
C ALA A 105 19.69 0.64 2.44
N GLU A 106 20.86 1.24 2.51
CA GLU A 106 21.12 2.34 3.44
C GLU A 106 21.16 3.67 2.69
N ASN A 107 20.50 4.69 3.26
CA ASN A 107 20.60 6.09 2.82
C ASN A 107 20.32 6.31 1.33
N GLN A 108 19.31 5.62 0.77
CA GLN A 108 18.86 5.87 -0.59
C GLN A 108 17.56 6.67 -0.57
N GLU A 109 17.51 7.71 -1.38
CA GLU A 109 16.28 8.37 -1.72
C GLU A 109 15.60 7.60 -2.87
N LEU A 110 14.34 7.24 -2.65
CA LEU A 110 13.53 6.53 -3.64
C LEU A 110 12.47 7.49 -4.16
N VAL A 111 12.28 7.51 -5.45
CA VAL A 111 11.26 8.34 -6.10
C VAL A 111 10.23 7.43 -6.74
N GLU A 112 9.00 7.56 -6.28
CA GLU A 112 7.80 6.96 -6.90
C GLU A 112 7.07 8.05 -7.65
N GLU A 113 6.88 7.86 -8.96
CA GLU A 113 6.12 8.79 -9.79
C GLU A 113 4.73 8.23 -10.07
N ILE A 114 3.72 9.05 -9.80
CA ILE A 114 2.32 8.68 -9.97
C ILE A 114 1.63 9.73 -10.84
N TRP A 115 1.12 9.31 -11.99
CA TRP A 115 0.34 10.16 -12.89
C TRP A 115 -1.13 9.81 -12.77
N VAL A 116 -1.97 10.81 -12.56
CA VAL A 116 -3.43 10.64 -12.43
C VAL A 116 -4.14 11.57 -13.39
N GLU A 117 -5.11 11.05 -14.14
CA GLU A 117 -5.97 11.88 -14.99
C GLU A 117 -6.79 12.83 -14.12
N LYS A 118 -6.78 14.13 -14.43
CA LYS A 118 -7.48 15.17 -13.62
C LYS A 118 -8.97 14.88 -13.41
N GLU A 119 -9.59 14.21 -14.38
CA GLU A 119 -11.00 13.81 -14.29
C GLU A 119 -11.29 12.85 -13.13
N ALA A 120 -10.31 12.01 -12.75
CA ALA A 120 -10.47 11.07 -11.63
C ALA A 120 -10.51 11.77 -10.26
N LEU A 121 -10.02 13.01 -10.19
CA LEU A 121 -9.85 13.79 -8.96
C LEU A 121 -10.80 14.98 -8.86
N GLN A 122 -11.85 15.02 -9.68
CA GLN A 122 -12.83 16.13 -9.65
C GLN A 122 -13.69 16.15 -8.38
N ASP A 123 -14.00 14.97 -7.87
CA ASP A 123 -14.71 14.84 -6.59
C ASP A 123 -13.73 15.11 -5.44
N GLU A 124 -14.09 16.07 -4.58
CA GLU A 124 -13.20 16.53 -3.50
C GLU A 124 -12.91 15.44 -2.46
N ASP A 125 -13.89 14.59 -2.13
CA ASP A 125 -13.72 13.51 -1.18
C ASP A 125 -12.84 12.39 -1.77
N VAL A 126 -12.97 12.13 -3.07
CA VAL A 126 -12.10 11.20 -3.80
C VAL A 126 -10.67 11.69 -3.79
N ARG A 127 -10.45 12.96 -4.14
CA ARG A 127 -9.13 13.59 -4.16
C ARG A 127 -8.49 13.57 -2.78
N LYS A 128 -9.18 14.02 -1.75
CA LYS A 128 -8.69 14.01 -0.36
C LYS A 128 -8.33 12.62 0.13
N ALA A 129 -9.15 11.61 -0.20
CA ALA A 129 -8.90 10.23 0.20
C ALA A 129 -7.62 9.68 -0.44
N PHE A 130 -7.41 9.98 -1.71
CA PHE A 130 -6.22 9.57 -2.45
C PHE A 130 -4.96 10.28 -1.93
N GLU A 131 -4.97 11.61 -1.82
CA GLU A 131 -3.86 12.39 -1.28
C GLU A 131 -3.48 11.92 0.13
N LYS A 132 -4.48 11.63 0.99
CA LYS A 132 -4.22 11.13 2.33
C LYS A 132 -3.61 9.72 2.33
N ALA A 133 -4.01 8.86 1.39
CA ALA A 133 -3.40 7.54 1.23
C ALA A 133 -1.92 7.63 0.82
N LEU A 134 -1.58 8.57 -0.08
CA LEU A 134 -0.21 8.86 -0.46
C LEU A 134 0.61 9.42 0.72
N GLN A 135 0.02 10.36 1.45
CA GLN A 135 0.65 10.95 2.63
C GLN A 135 0.94 9.88 3.71
N ASP A 136 0.08 8.88 3.87
CA ASP A 136 0.27 7.82 4.84
C ASP A 136 1.51 6.95 4.54
N ILE A 137 1.92 6.79 3.27
CA ILE A 137 3.22 6.17 2.93
C ILE A 137 4.35 7.06 3.41
N CYS A 138 4.28 8.35 3.11
CA CYS A 138 5.31 9.33 3.49
C CYS A 138 5.45 9.48 5.02
N ASP A 139 4.36 9.30 5.75
CA ASP A 139 4.32 9.35 7.22
C ASP A 139 4.71 8.02 7.89
N GLY A 140 5.01 6.97 7.13
CA GLY A 140 5.31 5.63 7.66
C GLY A 140 4.08 4.86 8.16
N LEU A 141 2.88 5.32 7.84
CA LEU A 141 1.61 4.73 8.30
C LEU A 141 1.05 3.67 7.34
N LEU A 142 1.62 3.53 6.15
CA LEU A 142 1.27 2.52 5.16
C LEU A 142 2.52 1.78 4.70
N PRO A 143 2.92 0.72 5.41
CA PRO A 143 4.07 -0.09 5.02
C PRO A 143 3.75 -0.94 3.78
N LEU A 144 4.77 -1.20 2.96
CA LEU A 144 4.67 -1.97 1.72
C LEU A 144 5.37 -3.32 1.84
N GLY A 145 4.79 -4.34 1.23
CA GLY A 145 5.39 -5.68 1.12
C GLY A 145 5.11 -6.61 2.29
N GLY A 146 5.96 -7.63 2.44
CA GLY A 146 5.83 -8.65 3.48
C GLY A 146 6.51 -8.27 4.79
N GLY A 147 6.07 -8.91 5.89
CA GLY A 147 6.71 -8.72 7.20
C GLY A 147 6.48 -7.34 7.83
N THR A 148 5.44 -6.62 7.42
CA THR A 148 5.13 -5.27 7.92
C THR A 148 4.91 -5.23 9.43
N ASN A 149 4.37 -6.31 10.00
CA ASN A 149 4.22 -6.50 11.44
C ASN A 149 5.56 -6.71 12.18
N ARG A 150 6.66 -6.87 11.46
CA ARG A 150 8.03 -6.96 11.98
C ARG A 150 8.87 -5.73 11.66
N GLY A 151 8.23 -4.66 11.17
CA GLY A 151 8.89 -3.39 10.87
C GLY A 151 9.50 -3.30 9.46
N ASN A 152 9.20 -4.27 8.57
CA ASN A 152 9.65 -4.20 7.18
C ASN A 152 8.77 -3.26 6.36
N GLY A 153 9.35 -2.65 5.32
CA GLY A 153 8.63 -1.88 4.31
C GLY A 153 8.06 -0.54 4.77
N ILE A 154 8.58 0.02 5.86
CA ILE A 154 8.20 1.35 6.33
C ILE A 154 9.03 2.38 5.55
N PHE A 155 8.34 3.36 4.97
CA PHE A 155 8.95 4.47 4.24
C PHE A 155 8.60 5.78 4.92
N ILE A 156 9.51 6.75 4.84
CA ILE A 156 9.31 8.12 5.30
C ILE A 156 9.77 9.03 4.17
N GLY A 157 8.99 10.03 3.85
CA GLY A 157 9.32 10.90 2.72
C GLY A 157 8.45 12.14 2.64
N THR A 158 8.41 12.73 1.47
CA THR A 158 7.61 13.92 1.17
C THR A 158 6.75 13.67 -0.05
N LEU A 159 5.52 14.18 -0.03
CA LEU A 159 4.61 14.17 -1.16
C LEU A 159 4.70 15.52 -1.89
N ASN A 160 5.05 15.49 -3.17
CA ASN A 160 5.06 16.66 -4.03
C ASN A 160 3.97 16.50 -5.10
N ILE A 161 2.99 17.40 -5.10
CA ILE A 161 1.90 17.40 -6.08
C ILE A 161 2.17 18.49 -7.10
N GLN A 162 2.14 18.12 -8.38
CA GLN A 162 2.26 19.03 -9.53
C GLN A 162 0.94 19.00 -10.31
N GLU A 163 0.37 20.15 -10.63
CA GLU A 163 -0.88 20.31 -11.38
C GLU A 163 -0.66 20.48 -12.90
#